data_1e84b1867b8f5b33c5a477135a0782dd
#
_entry.id   1e84b1867b8f5b33c5a477135a0782dd
#
_cell.length_a   1.000
_cell.length_b   1.000
_cell.length_c   1.000
_cell.angle_alpha   90.00
_cell.angle_beta   90.00
_cell.angle_gamma   90.00
#
_symmetry.space_group_name_H-M   'P 1'
#
loop_
_entity.id
_entity.type
_entity.pdbx_description
1 polymer ?
#
loop_
_entity_poly.entity_id
_entity_poly.type
_entity_poly.pdbx_seq_one_letter_code
_entity_poly.pdbx_strand_id
1 'polypeptide(L)'
;VLIQSPVYYPFSEVIADNGRRVVSSTLVLGNDNRYHMDVADFEEKLKAENVKLFFLCNPHNPAGRVWTKEELTAIGDLCVQYGVTVVSDEIHGDFIFKGEHQVFAAIKKEYEDITITCTAPSKTFNLASMMMSNIFIANPELRAKFRKQLDAAGTSQLGVMGLVACETAYNKGEEWYEAMLSYVKANAEFTRQYVEEQIPGVKMIDLEGTYLVWLDFRETGLSVDELEDLIINKAKLWLDSGKIFGDCGRGFQRIN
;
A
#
# COMPACT_ATOMS: atom_id res chain seq x y z
N VAL A 1 16.77 2.02 -1.45
CA VAL A 1 15.37 2.18 -1.88
C VAL A 1 14.58 2.79 -0.74
N LEU A 2 13.76 3.81 -1.02
CA LEU A 2 12.94 4.46 -0.03
C LEU A 2 11.54 3.83 0.03
N ILE A 3 11.00 3.72 1.25
CA ILE A 3 9.61 3.35 1.56
C ILE A 3 9.05 4.29 2.62
N GLN A 4 7.73 4.31 2.83
CA GLN A 4 7.06 5.14 3.85
C GLN A 4 6.37 4.24 4.89
N SER A 5 7.10 3.90 5.97
CA SER A 5 6.59 3.01 7.03
C SER A 5 5.56 3.72 7.95
N PRO A 6 4.56 2.96 8.51
CA PRO A 6 4.31 1.54 8.28
C PRO A 6 3.80 1.31 6.86
N VAL A 7 4.34 0.32 6.16
CA VAL A 7 3.93 0.00 4.79
C VAL A 7 3.94 -1.51 4.59
N TYR A 8 3.32 -1.98 3.55
CA TYR A 8 3.29 -3.38 3.15
C TYR A 8 4.67 -4.04 3.31
N TYR A 9 4.78 -4.94 4.30
CA TYR A 9 6.06 -5.47 4.76
C TYR A 9 6.92 -6.15 3.67
N PRO A 10 6.33 -6.82 2.64
CA PRO A 10 7.13 -7.39 1.57
C PRO A 10 7.96 -6.39 0.76
N PHE A 11 7.64 -5.08 0.84
CA PHE A 11 8.52 -4.07 0.23
C PHE A 11 9.92 -4.09 0.85
N SER A 12 10.01 -4.15 2.17
CA SER A 12 11.30 -4.23 2.87
C SER A 12 12.04 -5.53 2.54
N GLU A 13 11.32 -6.65 2.50
CA GLU A 13 11.86 -7.96 2.22
C GLU A 13 12.46 -8.01 0.80
N VAL A 14 11.67 -7.65 -0.21
CA VAL A 14 12.14 -7.70 -1.61
C VAL A 14 13.30 -6.75 -1.87
N ILE A 15 13.37 -5.61 -1.19
CA ILE A 15 14.50 -4.68 -1.27
C ILE A 15 15.77 -5.34 -0.70
N ALA A 16 15.66 -5.93 0.49
CA ALA A 16 16.77 -6.59 1.17
C ALA A 16 17.26 -7.84 0.41
N ASP A 17 16.34 -8.69 -0.04
CA ASP A 17 16.64 -9.91 -0.80
C ASP A 17 17.35 -9.63 -2.14
N ASN A 18 17.11 -8.46 -2.71
CA ASN A 18 17.84 -7.99 -3.88
C ASN A 18 19.16 -7.25 -3.54
N GLY A 19 19.66 -7.36 -2.31
CA GLY A 19 20.91 -6.76 -1.87
C GLY A 19 20.87 -5.23 -1.88
N ARG A 20 19.70 -4.64 -1.68
CA ARG A 20 19.53 -3.18 -1.61
C ARG A 20 19.22 -2.75 -0.18
N ARG A 21 19.60 -1.51 0.15
CA ARG A 21 19.33 -0.94 1.46
C ARG A 21 17.94 -0.33 1.51
N VAL A 22 17.19 -0.66 2.57
CA VAL A 22 15.92 -0.01 2.90
C VAL A 22 16.21 1.33 3.57
N VAL A 23 15.55 2.38 3.09
CA VAL A 23 15.51 3.70 3.71
C VAL A 23 14.04 3.99 4.01
N SER A 24 13.72 4.31 5.25
CA SER A 24 12.33 4.62 5.66
C SER A 24 12.17 6.10 5.94
N SER A 25 11.19 6.72 5.29
CA SER A 25 10.59 7.98 5.72
C SER A 25 9.28 7.63 6.42
N THR A 26 9.25 7.80 7.75
CA THR A 26 8.14 7.30 8.56
C THR A 26 6.93 8.22 8.47
N LEU A 27 5.77 7.65 8.18
CA LEU A 27 4.50 8.37 8.21
C LEU A 27 4.17 8.81 9.64
N VAL A 28 3.56 9.97 9.78
CA VAL A 28 3.18 10.56 11.07
C VAL A 28 1.67 10.40 11.28
N LEU A 29 1.28 9.73 12.36
CA LEU A 29 -0.13 9.66 12.77
C LEU A 29 -0.53 10.97 13.43
N GLY A 30 -1.45 11.70 12.78
CA GLY A 30 -1.97 12.98 13.26
C GLY A 30 -3.09 12.83 14.31
N ASN A 31 -3.42 13.94 14.94
CA ASN A 31 -4.55 14.01 15.89
C ASN A 31 -5.92 13.84 15.21
N ASP A 32 -5.97 13.93 13.89
CA ASP A 32 -7.13 13.66 13.04
C ASP A 32 -7.33 12.16 12.78
N ASN A 33 -6.56 11.31 13.45
CA ASN A 33 -6.58 9.86 13.31
C ASN A 33 -6.22 9.36 11.90
N ARG A 34 -5.38 10.12 11.18
CA ARG A 34 -4.89 9.83 9.83
C ARG A 34 -3.37 9.87 9.79
N TYR A 35 -2.78 9.08 8.92
CA TYR A 35 -1.35 9.18 8.64
C TYR A 35 -1.05 10.27 7.62
N HIS A 36 0.05 10.97 7.82
CA HIS A 36 0.54 12.05 6.96
C HIS A 36 1.96 11.76 6.51
N MET A 37 2.31 12.21 5.31
CA MET A 37 3.68 12.19 4.82
C MET A 37 4.49 13.31 5.50
N ASP A 38 5.65 13.00 6.04
CA ASP A 38 6.64 13.99 6.43
C ASP A 38 7.51 14.35 5.22
N VAL A 39 7.11 15.40 4.51
CA VAL A 39 7.81 15.83 3.29
C VAL A 39 9.24 16.30 3.57
N ALA A 40 9.49 16.86 4.76
CA ALA A 40 10.82 17.33 5.14
C ALA A 40 11.76 16.14 5.41
N ASP A 41 11.31 15.13 6.16
CA ASP A 41 12.06 13.88 6.37
C ASP A 41 12.26 13.14 5.05
N PHE A 42 11.24 13.10 4.19
CA PHE A 42 11.34 12.47 2.87
C PHE A 42 12.45 13.11 2.04
N GLU A 43 12.51 14.44 1.95
CA GLU A 43 13.55 15.16 1.24
C GLU A 43 14.94 14.95 1.86
N GLU A 44 15.05 14.99 3.18
CA GLU A 44 16.31 14.71 3.88
C GLU A 44 16.83 13.31 3.55
N LYS A 45 15.97 12.29 3.57
CA LYS A 45 16.33 10.91 3.20
C LYS A 45 16.78 10.79 1.75
N LEU A 46 16.13 11.48 0.81
CA LEU A 46 16.55 11.49 -0.59
C LEU A 46 17.99 12.01 -0.73
N LYS A 47 18.32 13.09 -0.01
CA LYS A 47 19.64 13.73 -0.03
C LYS A 47 20.72 12.87 0.65
N ALA A 48 20.49 12.55 1.92
CA ALA A 48 21.48 11.91 2.79
C ALA A 48 21.79 10.46 2.36
N GLU A 49 20.79 9.74 1.84
CA GLU A 49 20.88 8.30 1.60
C GLU A 49 21.10 7.94 0.12
N ASN A 50 21.31 8.93 -0.75
CA ASN A 50 21.48 8.75 -2.20
C ASN A 50 20.44 7.80 -2.80
N VAL A 51 19.15 8.03 -2.47
CA VAL A 51 18.03 7.21 -2.92
C VAL A 51 17.91 7.26 -4.44
N LYS A 52 17.69 6.11 -5.07
CA LYS A 52 17.48 5.98 -6.53
C LYS A 52 16.12 5.41 -6.90
N LEU A 53 15.42 4.83 -5.94
CA LEU A 53 14.15 4.18 -6.15
C LEU A 53 13.26 4.44 -4.93
N PHE A 54 12.00 4.79 -5.16
CA PHE A 54 10.97 4.94 -4.16
C PHE A 54 9.81 3.98 -4.44
N PHE A 55 9.37 3.21 -3.44
CA PHE A 55 8.16 2.40 -3.52
C PHE A 55 7.02 3.17 -2.89
N LEU A 56 6.16 3.71 -3.72
CA LEU A 56 4.92 4.39 -3.32
C LEU A 56 3.79 3.38 -3.21
N CYS A 57 3.14 3.32 -2.05
CA CYS A 57 1.90 2.55 -1.83
C CYS A 57 0.69 3.49 -1.95
N ASN A 58 -0.13 3.31 -2.98
CA ASN A 58 -1.19 4.27 -3.31
C ASN A 58 -2.45 3.58 -3.91
N PRO A 59 -3.54 3.37 -3.17
CA PRO A 59 -3.75 3.67 -1.74
C PRO A 59 -2.83 2.93 -0.78
N HIS A 60 -2.66 3.46 0.43
CA HIS A 60 -1.62 3.03 1.35
C HIS A 60 -2.07 1.92 2.31
N ASN A 61 -1.38 0.80 2.29
CA ASN A 61 -1.53 -0.33 3.22
C ASN A 61 -0.33 -0.35 4.21
N PRO A 62 -0.53 -0.34 5.55
CA PRO A 62 -1.80 -0.52 6.27
C PRO A 62 -2.50 0.79 6.66
N ALA A 63 -1.93 1.95 6.36
CA ALA A 63 -2.40 3.26 6.84
C ALA A 63 -3.82 3.64 6.37
N GLY A 64 -4.39 2.92 5.37
CA GLY A 64 -5.74 3.17 4.86
C GLY A 64 -5.90 4.51 4.12
N ARG A 65 -4.80 5.19 3.75
CA ARG A 65 -4.81 6.49 3.11
C ARG A 65 -5.06 6.40 1.61
N VAL A 66 -5.89 7.33 1.13
CA VAL A 66 -5.99 7.71 -0.29
C VAL A 66 -5.29 9.06 -0.43
N TRP A 67 -4.10 9.06 -1.00
CA TRP A 67 -3.27 10.26 -1.08
C TRP A 67 -3.91 11.29 -2.01
N THR A 68 -3.95 12.54 -1.57
CA THR A 68 -4.44 13.65 -2.40
C THR A 68 -3.44 14.00 -3.50
N LYS A 69 -3.92 14.69 -4.52
CA LYS A 69 -3.06 15.21 -5.59
C LYS A 69 -1.95 16.11 -5.05
N GLU A 70 -2.25 16.92 -4.02
CA GLU A 70 -1.30 17.83 -3.39
C GLU A 70 -0.19 17.06 -2.65
N GLU A 71 -0.57 16.03 -1.85
CA GLU A 71 0.39 15.17 -1.14
C GLU A 71 1.31 14.46 -2.13
N LEU A 72 0.75 13.85 -3.18
CA LEU A 72 1.52 13.17 -4.22
C LEU A 72 2.39 14.13 -5.02
N THR A 73 1.93 15.35 -5.25
CA THR A 73 2.71 16.39 -5.95
C THR A 73 3.93 16.78 -5.12
N ALA A 74 3.77 16.97 -3.81
CA ALA A 74 4.87 17.37 -2.93
C ALA A 74 6.04 16.36 -2.97
N ILE A 75 5.76 15.06 -2.92
CA ILE A 75 6.83 14.04 -3.00
C ILE A 75 7.29 13.77 -4.43
N GLY A 76 6.38 13.88 -5.41
CA GLY A 76 6.69 13.66 -6.82
C GLY A 76 7.66 14.69 -7.38
N ASP A 77 7.49 15.96 -7.04
CA ASP A 77 8.42 17.03 -7.43
C ASP A 77 9.84 16.78 -6.87
N LEU A 78 9.93 16.29 -5.63
CA LEU A 78 11.20 15.88 -5.04
C LEU A 78 11.81 14.68 -5.77
N CYS A 79 11.01 13.68 -6.15
CA CYS A 79 11.50 12.54 -6.92
C CYS A 79 12.07 12.99 -8.28
N VAL A 80 11.41 13.92 -8.98
CA VAL A 80 11.95 14.51 -10.22
C VAL A 80 13.24 15.27 -9.95
N GLN A 81 13.26 16.15 -8.94
CA GLN A 81 14.41 16.97 -8.57
C GLN A 81 15.65 16.14 -8.25
N TYR A 82 15.51 15.02 -7.55
CA TYR A 82 16.62 14.15 -7.12
C TYR A 82 16.87 12.95 -8.06
N GLY A 83 16.18 12.86 -9.18
CA GLY A 83 16.34 11.78 -10.17
C GLY A 83 16.02 10.40 -9.61
N VAL A 84 14.92 10.31 -8.84
CA VAL A 84 14.44 9.08 -8.21
C VAL A 84 13.35 8.45 -9.07
N THR A 85 13.51 7.18 -9.41
CA THR A 85 12.46 6.39 -10.06
C THR A 85 11.39 6.01 -9.02
N VAL A 86 10.12 6.09 -9.39
CA VAL A 86 9.00 5.73 -8.54
C VAL A 86 8.36 4.43 -9.03
N VAL A 87 8.25 3.44 -8.15
CA VAL A 87 7.36 2.29 -8.35
C VAL A 87 6.08 2.60 -7.59
N SER A 88 5.03 2.96 -8.32
CA SER A 88 3.71 3.24 -7.76
C SER A 88 2.89 1.97 -7.72
N ASP A 89 2.76 1.38 -6.53
CA ASP A 89 1.89 0.23 -6.30
C ASP A 89 0.46 0.72 -6.07
N GLU A 90 -0.36 0.61 -7.12
CA GLU A 90 -1.74 1.08 -7.16
C GLU A 90 -2.75 -0.09 -7.14
N ILE A 91 -2.33 -1.24 -6.61
CA ILE A 91 -3.12 -2.47 -6.57
C ILE A 91 -4.43 -2.34 -5.78
N HIS A 92 -4.52 -1.35 -4.89
CA HIS A 92 -5.72 -1.02 -4.11
C HIS A 92 -6.54 0.14 -4.72
N GLY A 93 -6.21 0.62 -5.91
CA GLY A 93 -6.84 1.78 -6.55
C GLY A 93 -8.35 1.68 -6.72
N ASP A 94 -8.91 0.47 -6.76
CA ASP A 94 -10.35 0.24 -6.86
C ASP A 94 -11.09 0.29 -5.51
N PHE A 95 -10.39 0.32 -4.37
CA PHE A 95 -10.99 0.36 -3.04
C PHE A 95 -10.91 1.77 -2.47
N ILE A 96 -11.81 2.64 -2.91
CA ILE A 96 -11.86 4.04 -2.48
C ILE A 96 -13.19 4.28 -1.76
N PHE A 97 -13.11 4.68 -0.48
CA PHE A 97 -14.27 5.01 0.36
C PHE A 97 -14.42 6.50 0.59
N LYS A 98 -13.28 7.24 0.60
CA LYS A 98 -13.23 8.69 0.74
C LYS A 98 -12.19 9.25 -0.23
N GLY A 99 -12.48 10.39 -0.83
CA GLY A 99 -11.60 11.04 -1.80
C GLY A 99 -11.65 10.40 -3.18
N GLU A 100 -10.56 10.50 -3.93
CA GLU A 100 -10.42 10.02 -5.29
C GLU A 100 -9.03 9.45 -5.50
N HIS A 101 -8.92 8.27 -6.10
CA HIS A 101 -7.63 7.70 -6.47
C HIS A 101 -6.93 8.56 -7.53
N GLN A 102 -5.70 8.93 -7.23
CA GLN A 102 -4.84 9.66 -8.15
C GLN A 102 -3.80 8.72 -8.74
N VAL A 103 -3.85 8.46 -10.03
CA VAL A 103 -2.78 7.73 -10.73
C VAL A 103 -1.54 8.60 -10.74
N PHE A 104 -0.50 8.21 -10.00
CA PHE A 104 0.68 9.03 -9.76
C PHE A 104 1.33 9.52 -11.07
N ALA A 105 1.51 8.64 -12.04
CA ALA A 105 2.12 8.98 -13.33
C ALA A 105 1.31 10.00 -14.14
N ALA A 106 -0.01 10.14 -13.88
CA ALA A 106 -0.89 11.03 -14.62
C ALA A 106 -1.00 12.46 -14.01
N ILE A 107 -0.40 12.70 -12.84
CA ILE A 107 -0.50 14.00 -12.14
C ILE A 107 0.24 15.11 -12.91
N LYS A 108 1.45 14.83 -13.37
CA LYS A 108 2.29 15.73 -14.18
C LYS A 108 3.02 14.96 -15.28
N LYS A 109 3.33 15.63 -16.38
CA LYS A 109 4.03 15.01 -17.51
C LYS A 109 5.39 14.43 -17.11
N GLU A 110 6.12 15.13 -16.25
CA GLU A 110 7.44 14.72 -15.76
C GLU A 110 7.40 13.43 -14.93
N TYR A 111 6.25 13.11 -14.32
CA TYR A 111 6.08 11.90 -13.52
C TYR A 111 5.97 10.65 -14.39
N GLU A 112 5.46 10.77 -15.63
CA GLU A 112 5.44 9.64 -16.57
C GLU A 112 6.85 9.08 -16.85
N ASP A 113 7.86 9.97 -16.91
CA ASP A 113 9.23 9.59 -17.26
C ASP A 113 9.97 8.85 -16.16
N ILE A 114 9.52 9.00 -14.91
CA ILE A 114 10.15 8.41 -13.73
C ILE A 114 9.35 7.27 -13.11
N THR A 115 8.15 6.94 -13.62
CA THR A 115 7.22 6.05 -12.92
C THR A 115 7.08 4.68 -13.58
N ILE A 116 7.00 3.67 -12.72
CA ILE A 116 6.52 2.32 -13.00
C ILE A 116 5.21 2.16 -12.21
N THR A 117 4.06 2.18 -12.89
CA THR A 117 2.75 1.96 -12.24
C THR A 117 2.41 0.48 -12.25
N CYS A 118 2.08 -0.06 -11.09
CA CYS A 118 1.74 -1.46 -10.88
C CYS A 118 0.27 -1.58 -10.45
N THR A 119 -0.53 -2.31 -11.23
CA THR A 119 -1.92 -2.67 -10.89
C THR A 119 -2.15 -4.16 -11.08
N ALA A 120 -3.21 -4.69 -10.53
CA ALA A 120 -3.59 -6.09 -10.75
C ALA A 120 -5.08 -6.33 -10.45
N PRO A 121 -5.73 -7.30 -11.11
CA PRO A 121 -7.10 -7.71 -10.76
C PRO A 121 -7.15 -8.51 -9.45
N SER A 122 -5.99 -8.86 -8.88
CA SER A 122 -5.87 -9.82 -7.79
C SER A 122 -6.55 -9.40 -6.49
N LYS A 123 -6.56 -8.11 -6.17
CA LYS A 123 -7.22 -7.58 -4.98
C LYS A 123 -8.70 -7.29 -5.27
N THR A 124 -8.97 -6.58 -6.34
CA THR A 124 -10.31 -6.17 -6.74
C THR A 124 -11.24 -7.35 -6.96
N PHE A 125 -10.77 -8.39 -7.64
CA PHE A 125 -11.56 -9.54 -8.04
C PHE A 125 -11.16 -10.86 -7.34
N ASN A 126 -10.37 -10.78 -6.25
CA ASN A 126 -9.89 -11.94 -5.51
C ASN A 126 -9.19 -13.00 -6.38
N LEU A 127 -8.33 -12.56 -7.30
CA LEU A 127 -7.66 -13.39 -8.30
C LEU A 127 -6.15 -13.53 -8.06
N ALA A 128 -5.69 -13.45 -6.81
CA ALA A 128 -4.26 -13.48 -6.49
C ALA A 128 -3.52 -14.70 -7.03
N SER A 129 -4.16 -15.89 -7.00
CA SER A 129 -3.57 -17.14 -7.49
C SER A 129 -3.38 -17.18 -9.01
N MET A 130 -4.02 -16.29 -9.76
CA MET A 130 -3.86 -16.17 -11.21
C MET A 130 -2.54 -15.50 -11.61
N MET A 131 -1.81 -14.90 -10.67
CA MET A 131 -0.48 -14.31 -10.82
C MET A 131 -0.39 -13.32 -11.99
N MET A 132 -1.42 -12.49 -12.13
CA MET A 132 -1.50 -11.44 -13.17
C MET A 132 -1.31 -10.07 -12.55
N SER A 133 -0.48 -9.26 -13.20
CA SER A 133 -0.36 -7.83 -12.92
C SER A 133 -0.20 -7.04 -14.23
N ASN A 134 -0.63 -5.79 -14.19
CA ASN A 134 -0.48 -4.85 -15.29
C ASN A 134 0.58 -3.82 -14.89
N ILE A 135 1.65 -3.72 -15.69
CA ILE A 135 2.77 -2.82 -15.43
C ILE A 135 2.83 -1.77 -16.54
N PHE A 136 2.62 -0.51 -16.17
CA PHE A 136 2.62 0.61 -17.09
C PHE A 136 3.91 1.42 -16.92
N ILE A 137 4.68 1.59 -17.99
CA ILE A 137 5.94 2.34 -18.01
C ILE A 137 5.96 3.17 -19.29
N ALA A 138 5.76 4.48 -19.18
CA ALA A 138 5.76 5.37 -20.35
C ALA A 138 7.16 5.55 -20.92
N ASN A 139 8.17 5.73 -20.06
CA ASN A 139 9.57 5.91 -20.45
C ASN A 139 10.11 4.66 -21.18
N PRO A 140 10.54 4.77 -22.46
CA PRO A 140 10.97 3.62 -23.25
C PRO A 140 12.26 2.97 -22.74
N GLU A 141 13.18 3.75 -22.18
CA GLU A 141 14.44 3.22 -21.65
C GLU A 141 14.20 2.42 -20.37
N LEU A 142 13.37 2.96 -19.46
CA LEU A 142 12.99 2.29 -18.23
C LEU A 142 12.23 1.01 -18.54
N ARG A 143 11.30 1.06 -19.50
CA ARG A 143 10.53 -0.10 -19.96
C ARG A 143 11.42 -1.19 -20.57
N ALA A 144 12.42 -0.81 -21.34
CA ALA A 144 13.38 -1.76 -21.93
C ALA A 144 14.21 -2.47 -20.84
N LYS A 145 14.68 -1.72 -19.81
CA LYS A 145 15.39 -2.29 -18.65
C LYS A 145 14.51 -3.27 -17.88
N PHE A 146 13.26 -2.90 -17.63
CA PHE A 146 12.28 -3.76 -16.95
C PHE A 146 12.05 -5.06 -17.72
N ARG A 147 11.76 -4.98 -19.02
CA ARG A 147 11.53 -6.17 -19.87
C ARG A 147 12.74 -7.10 -19.89
N LYS A 148 13.95 -6.54 -20.04
CA LYS A 148 15.18 -7.33 -20.01
C LYS A 148 15.33 -8.12 -18.70
N GLN A 149 14.97 -7.51 -17.56
CA GLN A 149 15.04 -8.17 -16.26
C GLN A 149 13.95 -9.24 -16.10
N LEU A 150 12.74 -8.96 -16.59
CA LEU A 150 11.63 -9.90 -16.58
C LEU A 150 11.96 -11.16 -17.39
N ASP A 151 12.55 -10.99 -18.59
CA ASP A 151 13.02 -12.10 -19.43
C ASP A 151 14.15 -12.89 -18.75
N ALA A 152 15.09 -12.22 -18.13
CA ALA A 152 16.19 -12.87 -17.41
C ALA A 152 15.71 -13.68 -16.18
N ALA A 153 14.63 -13.24 -15.53
CA ALA A 153 14.00 -13.95 -14.43
C ALA A 153 13.11 -15.13 -14.89
N GLY A 154 12.88 -15.28 -16.20
CA GLY A 154 12.02 -16.32 -16.75
C GLY A 154 10.53 -16.13 -16.48
N THR A 155 10.11 -14.93 -16.13
CA THR A 155 8.72 -14.60 -15.75
C THR A 155 7.96 -13.80 -16.81
N SER A 156 8.52 -13.67 -18.00
CA SER A 156 7.88 -12.96 -19.13
C SER A 156 6.73 -13.72 -19.80
N GLN A 157 6.60 -15.02 -19.54
CA GLN A 157 5.55 -15.85 -20.10
C GLN A 157 4.33 -15.85 -19.17
N LEU A 158 3.20 -15.40 -19.71
CA LEU A 158 1.95 -15.32 -18.95
C LEU A 158 1.13 -16.62 -19.07
N GLY A 159 0.53 -17.04 -17.97
CA GLY A 159 -0.39 -18.18 -17.97
C GLY A 159 -1.73 -17.82 -18.66
N VAL A 160 -2.22 -18.69 -19.54
CA VAL A 160 -3.49 -18.48 -20.27
C VAL A 160 -4.66 -18.21 -19.32
N MET A 161 -4.75 -18.95 -18.21
CA MET A 161 -5.82 -18.75 -17.23
C MET A 161 -5.78 -17.36 -16.59
N GLY A 162 -4.58 -16.86 -16.29
CA GLY A 162 -4.41 -15.51 -15.77
C GLY A 162 -4.84 -14.42 -16.74
N LEU A 163 -4.50 -14.58 -18.01
CA LEU A 163 -4.92 -13.66 -19.09
C LEU A 163 -6.44 -13.62 -19.22
N VAL A 164 -7.08 -14.79 -19.34
CA VAL A 164 -8.56 -14.90 -19.48
C VAL A 164 -9.26 -14.36 -18.25
N ALA A 165 -8.75 -14.66 -17.03
CA ALA A 165 -9.32 -14.17 -15.78
C ALA A 165 -9.23 -12.64 -15.70
N CYS A 166 -8.08 -12.05 -16.03
CA CYS A 166 -7.86 -10.60 -16.05
C CYS A 166 -8.80 -9.91 -17.03
N GLU A 167 -8.84 -10.36 -18.27
CA GLU A 167 -9.71 -9.81 -19.31
C GLU A 167 -11.20 -9.92 -18.93
N THR A 168 -11.61 -11.06 -18.39
CA THR A 168 -13.00 -11.29 -17.99
C THR A 168 -13.38 -10.40 -16.80
N ALA A 169 -12.51 -10.29 -15.80
CA ALA A 169 -12.75 -9.48 -14.61
C ALA A 169 -12.99 -8.01 -14.99
N TYR A 170 -12.10 -7.43 -15.78
CA TYR A 170 -12.24 -6.01 -16.17
C TYR A 170 -13.37 -5.74 -17.16
N ASN A 171 -13.70 -6.69 -18.05
CA ASN A 171 -14.76 -6.48 -19.04
C ASN A 171 -16.16 -6.85 -18.55
N LYS A 172 -16.30 -7.73 -17.54
CA LYS A 172 -17.58 -8.30 -17.12
C LYS A 172 -17.80 -8.33 -15.61
N GLY A 173 -16.85 -7.83 -14.82
CA GLY A 173 -16.89 -7.92 -13.36
C GLY A 173 -17.54 -6.72 -12.66
N GLU A 174 -18.06 -5.73 -13.35
CA GLU A 174 -18.53 -4.46 -12.78
C GLU A 174 -19.63 -4.67 -11.71
N GLU A 175 -20.69 -5.41 -12.02
CA GLU A 175 -21.78 -5.69 -11.08
C GLU A 175 -21.28 -6.39 -9.81
N TRP A 176 -20.39 -7.37 -9.96
CA TRP A 176 -19.78 -8.06 -8.84
C TRP A 176 -18.90 -7.10 -8.01
N TYR A 177 -18.12 -6.28 -8.67
CA TYR A 177 -17.24 -5.30 -8.02
C TYR A 177 -18.03 -4.28 -7.20
N GLU A 178 -19.10 -3.71 -7.74
CA GLU A 178 -19.95 -2.74 -7.02
C GLU A 178 -20.61 -3.36 -5.80
N ALA A 179 -21.14 -4.59 -5.93
CA ALA A 179 -21.73 -5.33 -4.82
C ALA A 179 -20.69 -5.63 -3.73
N MET A 180 -19.50 -6.09 -4.12
CA MET A 180 -18.38 -6.37 -3.22
C MET A 180 -17.93 -5.09 -2.51
N LEU A 181 -17.74 -4.00 -3.22
CA LEU A 181 -17.31 -2.71 -2.64
C LEU A 181 -18.30 -2.19 -1.60
N SER A 182 -19.61 -2.28 -1.90
CA SER A 182 -20.68 -1.93 -0.95
C SER A 182 -20.62 -2.79 0.30
N TYR A 183 -20.42 -4.09 0.16
CA TYR A 183 -20.33 -5.03 1.27
C TYR A 183 -19.10 -4.76 2.15
N VAL A 184 -17.94 -4.57 1.54
CA VAL A 184 -16.69 -4.26 2.26
C VAL A 184 -16.80 -2.94 3.01
N LYS A 185 -17.41 -1.92 2.40
CA LYS A 185 -17.67 -0.63 3.05
C LYS A 185 -18.57 -0.78 4.27
N ALA A 186 -19.62 -1.58 4.17
CA ALA A 186 -20.51 -1.85 5.30
C ALA A 186 -19.79 -2.60 6.44
N ASN A 187 -18.91 -3.55 6.11
CA ASN A 187 -18.08 -4.24 7.09
C ASN A 187 -17.09 -3.30 7.79
N ALA A 188 -16.48 -2.37 7.06
CA ALA A 188 -15.58 -1.38 7.64
C ALA A 188 -16.32 -0.46 8.63
N GLU A 189 -17.53 -0.01 8.28
CA GLU A 189 -18.34 0.82 9.15
C GLU A 189 -18.83 0.06 10.39
N PHE A 190 -19.26 -1.19 10.22
CA PHE A 190 -19.59 -2.06 11.35
C PHE A 190 -18.40 -2.24 12.29
N THR A 191 -17.20 -2.47 11.73
CA THR A 191 -15.99 -2.63 12.54
C THR A 191 -15.66 -1.35 13.31
N ARG A 192 -15.77 -0.20 12.68
CA ARG A 192 -15.55 1.12 13.32
C ARG A 192 -16.50 1.28 14.51
N GLN A 193 -17.79 1.12 14.28
CA GLN A 193 -18.81 1.28 15.32
C GLN A 193 -18.59 0.29 16.48
N TYR A 194 -18.32 -0.97 16.16
CA TYR A 194 -18.09 -1.99 17.17
C TYR A 194 -16.86 -1.70 18.03
N VAL A 195 -15.76 -1.29 17.42
CA VAL A 195 -14.52 -0.93 18.12
C VAL A 195 -14.75 0.27 19.05
N GLU A 196 -15.40 1.32 18.56
CA GLU A 196 -15.68 2.53 19.32
C GLU A 196 -16.61 2.28 20.51
N GLU A 197 -17.63 1.43 20.35
CA GLU A 197 -18.63 1.18 21.38
C GLU A 197 -18.24 0.06 22.36
N GLN A 198 -17.50 -0.96 21.91
CA GLN A 198 -17.34 -2.21 22.64
C GLN A 198 -15.89 -2.50 23.09
N ILE A 199 -14.87 -1.81 22.54
CA ILE A 199 -13.48 -2.13 22.83
C ILE A 199 -12.73 -0.88 23.36
N PRO A 200 -12.84 -0.60 24.68
CA PRO A 200 -12.17 0.56 25.27
C PRO A 200 -10.66 0.54 25.05
N GLY A 201 -10.08 1.70 24.74
CA GLY A 201 -8.64 1.86 24.50
C GLY A 201 -8.15 1.39 23.12
N VAL A 202 -9.06 0.95 22.24
CA VAL A 202 -8.73 0.62 20.85
C VAL A 202 -9.35 1.65 19.91
N LYS A 203 -8.58 2.08 18.92
CA LYS A 203 -9.04 3.02 17.89
C LYS A 203 -8.85 2.41 16.51
N MET A 204 -9.85 2.55 15.66
CA MET A 204 -9.72 2.26 14.24
C MET A 204 -9.17 3.49 13.54
N ILE A 205 -8.02 3.36 12.88
CA ILE A 205 -7.46 4.43 12.03
C ILE A 205 -8.43 4.75 10.89
N ASP A 206 -8.51 6.01 10.50
CA ASP A 206 -9.45 6.43 9.47
C ASP A 206 -9.17 5.75 8.14
N LEU A 207 -10.13 4.96 7.67
CA LEU A 207 -10.02 4.16 6.47
C LEU A 207 -10.61 4.93 5.28
N GLU A 208 -9.74 5.47 4.45
CA GLU A 208 -10.15 6.19 3.21
C GLU A 208 -10.20 5.23 2.01
N GLY A 209 -9.36 4.21 2.02
CA GLY A 209 -9.29 3.19 0.96
C GLY A 209 -8.67 1.90 1.45
N THR A 210 -8.54 0.94 0.56
CA THR A 210 -8.23 -0.46 0.82
C THR A 210 -9.38 -1.20 1.54
N TYR A 211 -9.23 -2.50 1.77
CA TYR A 211 -10.15 -3.31 2.59
C TYR A 211 -9.49 -3.77 3.90
N LEU A 212 -8.40 -3.10 4.30
CA LEU A 212 -7.55 -3.50 5.41
C LEU A 212 -7.71 -2.48 6.54
N VAL A 213 -8.34 -2.92 7.62
CA VAL A 213 -8.55 -2.10 8.81
C VAL A 213 -7.30 -2.11 9.68
N TRP A 214 -6.84 -0.94 10.10
CA TRP A 214 -5.70 -0.75 10.99
C TRP A 214 -6.17 -0.29 12.36
N LEU A 215 -5.93 -1.11 13.39
CA LEU A 215 -6.38 -0.89 14.76
C LEU A 215 -5.21 -0.50 15.66
N ASP A 216 -5.36 0.59 16.38
CA ASP A 216 -4.41 1.10 17.37
C ASP A 216 -4.79 0.63 18.77
N PHE A 217 -3.95 -0.21 19.38
CA PHE A 217 -4.10 -0.74 20.74
C PHE A 217 -3.22 -0.03 21.77
N ARG A 218 -2.47 1.01 21.40
CA ARG A 218 -1.47 1.61 22.26
C ARG A 218 -2.06 2.23 23.55
N GLU A 219 -3.31 2.68 23.53
CA GLU A 219 -4.00 3.22 24.71
C GLU A 219 -4.47 2.12 25.69
N THR A 220 -4.42 0.84 25.31
CA THR A 220 -4.74 -0.28 26.22
C THR A 220 -3.68 -0.50 27.28
N GLY A 221 -2.48 0.04 27.10
CA GLY A 221 -1.33 -0.18 27.99
C GLY A 221 -0.69 -1.55 27.91
N LEU A 222 -1.14 -2.44 27.01
CA LEU A 222 -0.54 -3.76 26.79
C LEU A 222 0.82 -3.62 26.09
N SER A 223 1.78 -4.41 26.52
CA SER A 223 3.00 -4.64 25.73
C SER A 223 2.67 -5.37 24.42
N VAL A 224 3.60 -5.36 23.47
CA VAL A 224 3.40 -6.05 22.19
C VAL A 224 3.16 -7.56 22.39
N ASP A 225 3.89 -8.18 23.30
CA ASP A 225 3.77 -9.62 23.56
C ASP A 225 2.44 -9.96 24.27
N GLU A 226 1.99 -9.12 25.19
CA GLU A 226 0.67 -9.28 25.84
C GLU A 226 -0.47 -9.09 24.84
N LEU A 227 -0.33 -8.14 23.91
CA LEU A 227 -1.30 -7.95 22.83
C LEU A 227 -1.37 -9.18 21.91
N GLU A 228 -0.22 -9.73 21.52
CA GLU A 228 -0.16 -10.96 20.71
C GLU A 228 -0.82 -12.14 21.43
N ASP A 229 -0.52 -12.34 22.73
CA ASP A 229 -1.14 -13.39 23.54
C ASP A 229 -2.67 -13.20 23.64
N LEU A 230 -3.11 -11.97 23.84
CA LEU A 230 -4.54 -11.62 23.89
C LEU A 230 -5.24 -11.98 22.57
N ILE A 231 -4.70 -11.55 21.43
CA ILE A 231 -5.30 -11.77 20.12
C ILE A 231 -5.30 -13.26 19.75
N ILE A 232 -4.15 -13.91 19.82
CA ILE A 232 -3.99 -15.29 19.33
C ILE A 232 -4.56 -16.30 20.31
N ASN A 233 -4.15 -16.22 21.60
CA ASN A 233 -4.43 -17.28 22.55
C ASN A 233 -5.73 -17.10 23.32
N LYS A 234 -6.17 -15.86 23.58
CA LYS A 234 -7.41 -15.61 24.33
C LYS A 234 -8.59 -15.33 23.40
N ALA A 235 -8.45 -14.38 22.47
CA ALA A 235 -9.51 -14.06 21.50
C ALA A 235 -9.63 -15.10 20.37
N LYS A 236 -8.60 -15.95 20.17
CA LYS A 236 -8.56 -16.96 19.08
C LYS A 236 -8.68 -16.35 17.70
N LEU A 237 -8.11 -15.16 17.50
CA LEU A 237 -8.07 -14.45 16.24
C LEU A 237 -6.65 -14.56 15.63
N TRP A 238 -6.58 -14.65 14.31
CA TRP A 238 -5.33 -14.58 13.56
C TRP A 238 -5.31 -13.31 12.73
N LEU A 239 -4.84 -12.23 13.33
CA LEU A 239 -4.68 -10.93 12.70
C LEU A 239 -3.22 -10.73 12.25
N ASP A 240 -2.99 -9.73 11.39
CA ASP A 240 -1.63 -9.33 11.07
C ASP A 240 -1.08 -8.40 12.17
N SER A 241 -0.08 -8.89 12.89
CA SER A 241 0.59 -8.11 13.92
C SER A 241 1.25 -6.86 13.35
N GLY A 242 1.05 -5.73 13.99
CA GLY A 242 1.65 -4.46 13.56
C GLY A 242 3.18 -4.49 13.53
N LYS A 243 3.84 -5.34 14.33
CA LYS A 243 5.30 -5.48 14.35
C LYS A 243 5.90 -5.90 13.00
N ILE A 244 5.16 -6.61 12.14
CA ILE A 244 5.65 -7.01 10.81
C ILE A 244 5.80 -5.82 9.85
N PHE A 245 5.12 -4.69 10.15
CA PHE A 245 5.20 -3.46 9.37
C PHE A 245 6.31 -2.51 9.81
N GLY A 246 7.19 -2.97 10.70
CA GLY A 246 8.29 -2.21 11.27
C GLY A 246 8.00 -1.71 12.70
N ASP A 247 8.97 -1.04 13.32
CA ASP A 247 8.86 -0.58 14.72
C ASP A 247 7.70 0.42 14.92
N CYS A 248 7.39 1.25 13.92
CA CYS A 248 6.26 2.18 13.95
C CYS A 248 4.89 1.50 13.94
N GLY A 249 4.82 0.20 13.61
CA GLY A 249 3.60 -0.60 13.67
C GLY A 249 3.37 -1.32 15.00
N ARG A 250 4.30 -1.23 15.96
CA ARG A 250 4.15 -1.86 17.28
C ARG A 250 2.94 -1.32 18.02
N GLY A 251 2.14 -2.21 18.60
CA GLY A 251 0.89 -1.88 19.28
C GLY A 251 -0.31 -1.73 18.35
N PHE A 252 -0.14 -2.05 17.08
CA PHE A 252 -1.23 -2.10 16.09
C PHE A 252 -1.56 -3.54 15.67
N GLN A 253 -2.76 -3.72 15.11
CA GLN A 253 -3.21 -4.97 14.47
C GLN A 253 -3.95 -4.63 13.17
N ARG A 254 -3.75 -5.45 12.13
CA ARG A 254 -4.46 -5.28 10.86
C ARG A 254 -5.51 -6.38 10.67
N ILE A 255 -6.75 -5.96 10.36
CA ILE A 255 -7.85 -6.86 9.97
C ILE A 255 -8.04 -6.79 8.46
N ASN A 256 -8.27 -7.96 7.85
CA ASN A 256 -8.66 -8.11 6.46
C ASN A 256 -10.16 -8.47 6.39
#